data_9294b4c4f8b3411cf1dded8ec94c5cc0
#
_entry.id   9294b4c4f8b3411cf1dded8ec94c5cc0
#
_cell.length_a   1.000
_cell.length_b   1.000
_cell.length_c   1.000
_cell.angle_alpha   90.00
_cell.angle_beta   90.00
_cell.angle_gamma   90.00
#
_symmetry.space_group_name_H-M   'P 1'
#
loop_
_entity.id
_entity.type
_entity.pdbx_description
1 polymer ?
#
loop_
_entity_poly.entity_id
_entity_poly.type
_entity_poly.pdbx_seq_one_letter_code
_entity_poly.pdbx_strand_id
1 'polypeptide(L)'
;MKQPFVLLVTIFLFIGCKDTKIQHIKPNKEPKVVHKTNTSPTIDGKATEAIWHASQWYQIDQKWLGETYSEADFKGQYKLTWDANALYALVEIQDDTLTTQHRDPLKLWWDNDCVEVFIDEDNSGGEHQYNHNAFAYHVALDGNVVDIAPNNIPTLYNNHVISKRTTVGNTSIWELKINIFDASFVDGKQNNPVVLNPNKKMGFAIAYCDNDTSTARENFIGSEIIEGEDKNRGWIDASVFGTLILKE
;
A
#
# COMPACT_ATOMS: atom_id res chain seq x y z
N MET A 1 40.18 -71.55 -10.72
CA MET A 1 39.37 -70.62 -11.47
C MET A 1 39.07 -69.45 -10.54
N LYS A 2 39.68 -68.27 -10.78
CA LYS A 2 39.46 -67.07 -9.98
C LYS A 2 38.50 -66.16 -10.78
N GLN A 3 37.33 -65.84 -10.21
CA GLN A 3 36.40 -64.90 -10.80
C GLN A 3 36.84 -63.45 -10.46
N PRO A 4 36.76 -62.49 -11.40
CA PRO A 4 37.04 -61.12 -11.12
C PRO A 4 35.82 -60.43 -10.51
N PHE A 5 36.05 -59.68 -9.43
CA PHE A 5 35.08 -58.82 -8.76
C PHE A 5 34.99 -57.49 -9.53
N VAL A 6 33.84 -57.25 -10.15
CA VAL A 6 33.58 -55.95 -10.85
C VAL A 6 32.99 -54.97 -9.83
N LEU A 7 33.74 -53.90 -9.53
CA LEU A 7 33.33 -52.82 -8.65
C LEU A 7 32.52 -51.83 -9.48
N LEU A 8 31.21 -51.75 -9.28
CA LEU A 8 30.32 -50.81 -9.90
C LEU A 8 30.38 -49.46 -9.15
N VAL A 9 31.05 -48.45 -9.71
CA VAL A 9 31.10 -47.11 -9.15
C VAL A 9 29.87 -46.32 -9.63
N THR A 10 28.93 -46.10 -8.73
CA THR A 10 27.73 -45.28 -9.00
C THR A 10 28.10 -43.79 -8.79
N ILE A 11 28.20 -43.05 -9.87
CA ILE A 11 28.41 -41.59 -9.83
C ILE A 11 27.05 -40.93 -9.59
N PHE A 12 26.86 -40.37 -8.40
CA PHE A 12 25.72 -39.48 -8.11
C PHE A 12 26.00 -38.09 -8.70
N LEU A 13 25.34 -37.75 -9.78
CA LEU A 13 25.25 -36.37 -10.31
C LEU A 13 24.32 -35.57 -9.41
N PHE A 14 24.84 -34.71 -8.58
CA PHE A 14 24.07 -33.66 -7.92
C PHE A 14 23.67 -32.59 -8.95
N ILE A 15 22.42 -32.63 -9.41
CA ILE A 15 21.82 -31.56 -10.14
C ILE A 15 21.47 -30.48 -9.11
N GLY A 16 22.31 -29.47 -8.99
CA GLY A 16 22.02 -28.27 -8.19
C GLY A 16 20.86 -27.53 -8.87
N CYS A 17 19.68 -27.53 -8.24
CA CYS A 17 18.63 -26.56 -8.55
C CYS A 17 19.20 -25.16 -8.32
N LYS A 18 19.41 -24.40 -9.41
CA LYS A 18 19.55 -22.96 -9.30
C LYS A 18 18.15 -22.41 -9.00
N ASP A 19 17.99 -21.84 -7.82
CA ASP A 19 16.81 -21.01 -7.53
C ASP A 19 16.75 -19.88 -8.56
N THR A 20 15.91 -20.07 -9.55
CA THR A 20 15.57 -19.00 -10.50
C THR A 20 14.63 -18.08 -9.74
N LYS A 21 15.13 -16.94 -9.27
CA LYS A 21 14.26 -15.85 -8.80
C LYS A 21 13.28 -15.54 -9.91
N ILE A 22 12.01 -15.83 -9.70
CA ILE A 22 10.93 -15.43 -10.59
C ILE A 22 10.91 -13.91 -10.55
N GLN A 23 11.36 -13.26 -11.60
CA GLN A 23 11.15 -11.82 -11.76
C GLN A 23 9.67 -11.60 -12.04
N HIS A 24 8.95 -11.07 -11.07
CA HIS A 24 7.61 -10.57 -11.28
C HIS A 24 7.68 -9.35 -12.21
N ILE A 25 7.22 -9.52 -13.44
CA ILE A 25 7.20 -8.44 -14.43
C ILE A 25 6.00 -7.55 -14.06
N LYS A 26 6.27 -6.38 -13.48
CA LYS A 26 5.23 -5.36 -13.30
C LYS A 26 4.73 -4.88 -14.68
N PRO A 27 3.42 -4.64 -14.85
CA PRO A 27 2.91 -3.99 -16.05
C PRO A 27 3.68 -2.69 -16.30
N ASN A 28 4.00 -2.41 -17.55
CA ASN A 28 4.73 -1.20 -17.93
C ASN A 28 3.82 0.03 -17.80
N LYS A 29 3.63 0.50 -16.56
CA LYS A 29 2.90 1.72 -16.22
C LYS A 29 3.91 2.86 -16.10
N GLU A 30 3.58 4.04 -16.62
CA GLU A 30 4.41 5.23 -16.46
C GLU A 30 4.59 5.53 -14.97
N PRO A 31 5.84 5.63 -14.49
CA PRO A 31 6.10 5.94 -13.09
C PRO A 31 5.58 7.33 -12.72
N LYS A 32 4.99 7.44 -11.54
CA LYS A 32 4.64 8.73 -10.96
C LYS A 32 5.88 9.39 -10.35
N VAL A 33 6.16 10.61 -10.74
CA VAL A 33 7.27 11.39 -10.18
C VAL A 33 6.77 12.14 -8.94
N VAL A 34 7.48 11.97 -7.83
CA VAL A 34 7.16 12.63 -6.56
C VAL A 34 8.30 13.56 -6.19
N HIS A 35 8.02 14.86 -6.08
CA HIS A 35 9.00 15.88 -5.75
C HIS A 35 9.20 16.03 -4.26
N LYS A 36 10.44 16.31 -3.87
CA LYS A 36 10.85 16.53 -2.49
C LYS A 36 10.32 17.85 -1.94
N THR A 37 9.90 17.84 -0.70
CA THR A 37 9.62 19.06 0.04
C THR A 37 10.83 19.50 0.88
N ASN A 38 11.04 20.80 0.98
CA ASN A 38 12.03 21.40 1.88
C ASN A 38 11.52 21.58 3.32
N THR A 39 10.20 21.52 3.49
CA THR A 39 9.54 21.64 4.80
C THR A 39 8.48 20.55 4.88
N SER A 40 8.60 19.67 5.86
CA SER A 40 7.64 18.60 6.11
C SER A 40 6.25 19.19 6.34
N PRO A 41 5.19 18.67 5.69
CA PRO A 41 3.82 19.08 5.99
C PRO A 41 3.46 18.84 7.44
N THR A 42 2.65 19.73 8.00
CA THR A 42 2.01 19.52 9.30
C THR A 42 0.81 18.60 9.10
N ILE A 43 0.76 17.50 9.83
CA ILE A 43 -0.34 16.55 9.70
C ILE A 43 -1.48 17.00 10.61
N ASP A 44 -2.34 17.91 10.13
CA ASP A 44 -3.45 18.49 10.89
C ASP A 44 -4.83 18.33 10.21
N GLY A 45 -4.86 17.73 9.03
CA GLY A 45 -6.06 17.48 8.23
C GLY A 45 -6.51 18.71 7.41
N LYS A 46 -5.59 19.66 7.17
CA LYS A 46 -5.86 20.86 6.38
C LYS A 46 -4.80 21.03 5.30
N ALA A 47 -5.20 21.08 4.07
CA ALA A 47 -4.30 21.22 2.93
C ALA A 47 -3.77 22.67 2.78
N THR A 48 -3.11 23.21 3.82
CA THR A 48 -2.69 24.63 3.85
C THR A 48 -1.25 24.84 3.44
N GLU A 49 -0.43 23.81 3.40
CA GLU A 49 0.98 23.90 3.06
C GLU A 49 1.21 24.21 1.58
N ALA A 50 2.16 25.10 1.30
CA ALA A 50 2.50 25.51 -0.06
C ALA A 50 2.85 24.34 -0.98
N ILE A 51 3.42 23.26 -0.41
CA ILE A 51 3.77 22.06 -1.18
C ILE A 51 2.52 21.41 -1.81
N TRP A 52 1.40 21.40 -1.10
CA TRP A 52 0.17 20.83 -1.64
C TRP A 52 -0.38 21.62 -2.84
N HIS A 53 -0.14 22.95 -2.92
CA HIS A 53 -0.49 23.74 -4.09
C HIS A 53 0.40 23.42 -5.29
N ALA A 54 1.67 23.06 -5.07
CA ALA A 54 2.62 22.73 -6.13
C ALA A 54 2.55 21.28 -6.60
N SER A 55 2.04 20.36 -5.77
CA SER A 55 1.97 18.94 -6.08
C SER A 55 0.82 18.61 -7.04
N GLN A 56 1.07 17.66 -7.93
CA GLN A 56 0.08 17.18 -8.91
C GLN A 56 -0.99 16.31 -8.23
N TRP A 57 -2.24 16.45 -8.68
CA TRP A 57 -3.32 15.54 -8.36
C TRP A 57 -3.25 14.26 -9.20
N TYR A 58 -3.45 13.12 -8.56
CA TYR A 58 -3.69 11.81 -9.15
C TYR A 58 -5.07 11.32 -8.74
N GLN A 59 -5.71 10.50 -9.58
CA GLN A 59 -7.08 10.04 -9.33
C GLN A 59 -7.11 8.72 -8.56
N ILE A 60 -8.18 8.52 -7.80
CA ILE A 60 -8.63 7.26 -7.22
C ILE A 60 -9.94 6.95 -7.95
N ASP A 61 -9.86 6.25 -9.09
CA ASP A 61 -10.99 6.08 -10.02
C ASP A 61 -11.06 4.67 -10.64
N GLN A 62 -10.17 3.77 -10.22
CA GLN A 62 -10.15 2.40 -10.71
C GLN A 62 -11.00 1.52 -9.80
N LYS A 63 -12.18 1.11 -10.28
CA LYS A 63 -13.05 0.20 -9.53
C LYS A 63 -12.41 -1.19 -9.44
N TRP A 64 -12.03 -1.60 -8.23
CA TRP A 64 -11.47 -2.92 -7.95
C TRP A 64 -12.52 -3.91 -7.49
N LEU A 65 -13.48 -3.48 -6.68
CA LEU A 65 -14.66 -4.26 -6.27
C LEU A 65 -15.92 -3.40 -6.33
N GLY A 66 -17.05 -4.07 -6.29
CA GLY A 66 -18.37 -3.46 -6.17
C GLY A 66 -19.04 -3.13 -7.50
N GLU A 67 -20.19 -2.49 -7.40
CA GLU A 67 -21.01 -2.08 -8.52
C GLU A 67 -20.54 -0.75 -9.12
N THR A 68 -21.26 -0.23 -10.07
CA THR A 68 -20.99 1.10 -10.64
C THR A 68 -21.51 2.15 -9.67
N TYR A 69 -20.64 3.07 -9.30
CA TYR A 69 -20.93 4.22 -8.46
C TYR A 69 -21.04 5.51 -9.29
N SER A 70 -21.63 6.55 -8.74
CA SER A 70 -21.73 7.89 -9.34
C SER A 70 -20.70 8.83 -8.74
N GLU A 71 -20.42 9.98 -9.39
CA GLU A 71 -19.57 11.03 -8.80
C GLU A 71 -20.22 11.71 -7.57
N ALA A 72 -21.53 11.55 -7.37
CA ALA A 72 -22.22 12.05 -6.18
C ALA A 72 -22.02 11.14 -4.97
N ASP A 73 -21.86 9.86 -5.20
CA ASP A 73 -21.58 8.79 -4.27
C ASP A 73 -20.08 8.84 -3.87
N PHE A 74 -19.19 8.61 -4.82
CA PHE A 74 -17.75 8.63 -4.56
C PHE A 74 -16.97 9.42 -5.61
N LYS A 75 -15.97 10.21 -5.14
CA LYS A 75 -14.91 10.79 -5.94
C LYS A 75 -13.65 10.94 -5.11
N GLY A 76 -12.51 10.42 -5.60
CA GLY A 76 -11.26 10.42 -4.86
C GLY A 76 -10.07 10.92 -5.68
N GLN A 77 -9.18 11.66 -5.02
CA GLN A 77 -7.92 12.09 -5.60
C GLN A 77 -6.85 12.27 -4.52
N TYR A 78 -5.57 12.26 -4.93
CA TYR A 78 -4.46 12.40 -3.97
C TYR A 78 -3.28 13.14 -4.57
N LYS A 79 -2.45 13.67 -3.69
CA LYS A 79 -1.13 14.26 -3.99
C LYS A 79 -0.07 13.59 -3.16
N LEU A 80 1.17 13.61 -3.65
CA LEU A 80 2.34 13.08 -2.93
C LEU A 80 3.46 14.10 -2.87
N THR A 81 4.20 14.08 -1.78
CA THR A 81 5.53 14.68 -1.62
C THR A 81 6.35 13.85 -0.66
N TRP A 82 7.65 14.12 -0.54
CA TRP A 82 8.53 13.37 0.35
C TRP A 82 9.63 14.24 0.95
N ASP A 83 10.18 13.82 2.06
CA ASP A 83 11.47 14.25 2.58
C ASP A 83 12.34 13.03 2.95
N ALA A 84 13.48 13.24 3.57
CA ALA A 84 14.36 12.13 3.96
C ALA A 84 13.74 11.16 4.97
N ASN A 85 12.69 11.56 5.69
CA ASN A 85 12.13 10.82 6.81
C ASN A 85 10.82 10.09 6.46
N ALA A 86 10.07 10.58 5.45
CA ALA A 86 8.75 10.04 5.15
C ALA A 86 8.26 10.38 3.73
N LEU A 87 7.33 9.57 3.25
CA LEU A 87 6.42 9.93 2.17
C LEU A 87 5.20 10.61 2.80
N TYR A 88 4.69 11.66 2.16
CA TYR A 88 3.48 12.37 2.59
C TYR A 88 2.41 12.26 1.51
N ALA A 89 1.17 12.05 1.94
CA ALA A 89 0.03 12.06 1.05
C ALA A 89 -1.03 13.05 1.55
N LEU A 90 -1.58 13.83 0.63
CA LEU A 90 -2.83 14.55 0.79
C LEU A 90 -3.88 13.79 0.00
N VAL A 91 -4.97 13.38 0.66
CA VAL A 91 -6.06 12.64 0.01
C VAL A 91 -7.35 13.44 0.17
N GLU A 92 -8.05 13.64 -0.92
CA GLU A 92 -9.36 14.26 -0.93
C GLU A 92 -10.38 13.23 -1.39
N ILE A 93 -11.36 12.97 -0.54
CA ILE A 93 -12.45 12.04 -0.79
C ILE A 93 -13.77 12.81 -0.68
N GLN A 94 -14.57 12.75 -1.71
CA GLN A 94 -15.98 13.07 -1.66
C GLN A 94 -16.74 11.76 -1.55
N ASP A 95 -17.55 11.65 -0.50
CA ASP A 95 -18.30 10.46 -0.11
C ASP A 95 -19.61 10.96 0.51
N ASP A 96 -20.73 10.42 0.07
CA ASP A 96 -22.04 10.94 0.49
C ASP A 96 -22.46 10.40 1.86
N THR A 97 -21.87 9.29 2.34
CA THR A 97 -22.21 8.67 3.63
C THR A 97 -20.98 8.07 4.30
N LEU A 98 -20.45 8.73 5.33
CA LEU A 98 -19.32 8.18 6.10
C LEU A 98 -19.78 7.15 7.12
N THR A 99 -19.30 5.91 6.99
CA THR A 99 -19.71 4.77 7.81
C THR A 99 -18.56 4.15 8.60
N THR A 100 -18.80 3.92 9.89
CA THR A 100 -17.99 3.09 10.79
C THR A 100 -18.91 2.06 11.46
N GLN A 101 -19.11 0.92 10.82
CA GLN A 101 -19.94 -0.17 11.34
C GLN A 101 -19.21 -0.98 12.40
N HIS A 102 -17.94 -1.28 12.14
CA HIS A 102 -17.09 -2.09 12.99
C HIS A 102 -16.22 -1.18 13.86
N ARG A 103 -16.57 -1.06 15.14
CA ARG A 103 -15.86 -0.17 16.09
C ARG A 103 -14.54 -0.75 16.61
N ASP A 104 -14.40 -2.09 16.59
CA ASP A 104 -13.14 -2.75 16.90
C ASP A 104 -12.22 -2.63 15.68
N PRO A 105 -11.13 -1.85 15.74
CA PRO A 105 -10.29 -1.59 14.59
C PRO A 105 -9.61 -2.84 14.03
N LEU A 106 -9.62 -3.95 14.76
CA LEU A 106 -9.02 -5.22 14.35
C LEU A 106 -10.03 -6.23 13.80
N LYS A 107 -11.30 -5.80 13.60
CA LYS A 107 -12.36 -6.67 13.07
C LYS A 107 -13.03 -6.06 11.86
N LEU A 108 -13.00 -6.75 10.73
CA LEU A 108 -13.69 -6.36 9.50
C LEU A 108 -13.43 -4.87 9.14
N TRP A 109 -12.21 -4.39 9.40
CA TRP A 109 -11.82 -3.00 9.21
C TRP A 109 -11.94 -2.54 7.76
N TRP A 110 -11.88 -3.48 6.81
CA TRP A 110 -12.08 -3.25 5.39
C TRP A 110 -13.55 -3.05 4.98
N ASP A 111 -14.49 -3.28 5.89
CA ASP A 111 -15.92 -3.05 5.69
C ASP A 111 -16.38 -1.70 6.25
N ASN A 112 -15.48 -0.91 6.82
CA ASN A 112 -15.68 0.49 7.16
C ASN A 112 -15.08 1.38 6.06
N ASP A 113 -15.51 2.64 6.00
CA ASP A 113 -14.82 3.63 5.20
C ASP A 113 -13.40 3.84 5.70
N CYS A 114 -12.46 3.73 4.78
CA CYS A 114 -11.06 3.96 5.09
C CYS A 114 -10.24 4.26 3.83
N VAL A 115 -9.16 5.01 4.01
CA VAL A 115 -8.11 5.10 3.00
C VAL A 115 -7.18 3.90 3.17
N GLU A 116 -6.92 3.17 2.10
CA GLU A 116 -5.94 2.09 2.10
C GLU A 116 -4.68 2.50 1.36
N VAL A 117 -3.52 2.35 2.01
CA VAL A 117 -2.20 2.75 1.47
C VAL A 117 -1.33 1.51 1.30
N PHE A 118 -0.91 1.26 0.08
CA PHE A 118 -0.04 0.15 -0.30
C PHE A 118 1.38 0.65 -0.53
N ILE A 119 2.35 0.05 0.15
CA ILE A 119 3.77 0.40 0.06
C ILE A 119 4.62 -0.84 -0.15
N ASP A 120 5.43 -0.82 -1.20
CA ASP A 120 6.52 -1.75 -1.46
C ASP A 120 7.82 -0.92 -1.55
N GLU A 121 8.64 -1.01 -0.51
CA GLU A 121 9.77 -0.10 -0.27
C GLU A 121 10.80 -0.11 -1.41
N ASP A 122 11.09 -1.27 -2.00
CA ASP A 122 12.11 -1.45 -3.03
C ASP A 122 11.55 -1.64 -4.45
N ASN A 123 10.21 -1.56 -4.59
CA ASN A 123 9.49 -1.78 -5.84
C ASN A 123 9.75 -3.17 -6.46
N SER A 124 10.05 -4.17 -5.65
CA SER A 124 10.33 -5.53 -6.11
C SER A 124 9.08 -6.28 -6.58
N GLY A 125 7.90 -5.89 -6.07
CA GLY A 125 6.65 -6.60 -6.31
C GLY A 125 6.62 -7.98 -5.64
N GLY A 126 5.71 -8.83 -6.09
CA GLY A 126 5.57 -10.19 -5.61
C GLY A 126 4.67 -10.32 -4.40
N GLU A 127 4.58 -11.55 -3.90
CA GLU A 127 3.73 -11.89 -2.77
C GLU A 127 4.20 -11.24 -1.48
N HIS A 128 3.28 -10.58 -0.78
CA HIS A 128 3.52 -10.01 0.54
C HIS A 128 2.48 -10.40 1.58
N GLN A 129 1.58 -11.30 1.26
CA GLN A 129 0.61 -11.80 2.22
C GLN A 129 1.33 -12.49 3.39
N TYR A 130 1.05 -12.03 4.61
CA TYR A 130 1.65 -12.53 5.85
C TYR A 130 3.18 -12.41 5.91
N ASN A 131 3.74 -11.40 5.25
CA ASN A 131 5.14 -11.02 5.39
C ASN A 131 5.29 -9.50 5.20
N HIS A 132 6.49 -8.97 5.42
CA HIS A 132 6.76 -7.53 5.34
C HIS A 132 7.52 -7.11 4.06
N ASN A 133 7.40 -7.86 2.96
CA ASN A 133 7.93 -7.41 1.66
C ASN A 133 7.20 -6.16 1.15
N ALA A 134 5.92 -6.04 1.51
CA ALA A 134 5.13 -4.83 1.31
C ALA A 134 4.08 -4.71 2.42
N PHE A 135 3.42 -3.56 2.51
CA PHE A 135 2.38 -3.26 3.48
C PHE A 135 1.11 -2.77 2.81
N ALA A 136 -0.06 -3.11 3.39
CA ALA A 136 -1.39 -2.70 2.96
C ALA A 136 -2.14 -2.05 4.14
N TYR A 137 -1.81 -0.81 4.44
CA TYR A 137 -2.33 -0.09 5.59
C TYR A 137 -3.76 0.42 5.37
N HIS A 138 -4.71 -0.07 6.12
CA HIS A 138 -6.05 0.55 6.23
C HIS A 138 -6.00 1.67 7.26
N VAL A 139 -6.24 2.90 6.83
CA VAL A 139 -6.29 4.10 7.67
C VAL A 139 -7.75 4.45 7.90
N ALA A 140 -8.27 4.09 9.07
CA ALA A 140 -9.66 4.26 9.43
C ALA A 140 -10.04 5.73 9.67
N LEU A 141 -11.34 6.03 9.64
CA LEU A 141 -11.88 7.39 9.86
C LEU A 141 -11.42 8.02 11.19
N ASP A 142 -11.16 7.20 12.22
CA ASP A 142 -10.66 7.62 13.53
C ASP A 142 -9.13 7.73 13.63
N GLY A 143 -8.42 7.38 12.55
CA GLY A 143 -6.97 7.43 12.45
C GLY A 143 -6.24 6.18 12.90
N ASN A 144 -6.95 5.10 13.29
CA ASN A 144 -6.31 3.81 13.48
C ASN A 144 -5.78 3.26 12.16
N VAL A 145 -4.61 2.63 12.21
CA VAL A 145 -3.93 2.06 11.05
C VAL A 145 -3.76 0.57 11.28
N VAL A 146 -4.33 -0.23 10.39
CA VAL A 146 -4.35 -1.69 10.52
C VAL A 146 -3.76 -2.34 9.29
N ASP A 147 -2.98 -3.39 9.50
CA ASP A 147 -2.56 -4.34 8.47
C ASP A 147 -2.47 -5.74 9.09
N ILE A 148 -2.29 -6.77 8.28
CA ILE A 148 -2.15 -8.15 8.75
C ILE A 148 -0.67 -8.48 8.93
N ALA A 149 -0.27 -8.77 10.18
CA ALA A 149 1.09 -9.21 10.48
C ALA A 149 1.39 -10.62 9.92
N PRO A 150 2.68 -11.03 9.80
CA PRO A 150 3.09 -12.32 9.24
C PRO A 150 2.48 -13.56 9.94
N ASN A 151 2.03 -13.42 11.18
CA ASN A 151 1.32 -14.48 11.93
C ASN A 151 -0.18 -14.55 11.59
N ASN A 152 -0.64 -13.85 10.56
CA ASN A 152 -2.05 -13.72 10.18
C ASN A 152 -2.93 -13.07 11.29
N ILE A 153 -2.34 -12.17 12.07
CA ILE A 153 -3.07 -11.45 13.12
C ILE A 153 -3.19 -9.97 12.71
N PRO A 154 -4.42 -9.41 12.70
CA PRO A 154 -4.62 -7.97 12.54
C PRO A 154 -3.84 -7.19 13.58
N THR A 155 -3.05 -6.23 13.14
CA THR A 155 -2.12 -5.49 14.00
C THR A 155 -2.24 -3.99 13.75
N LEU A 156 -2.18 -3.20 14.84
CA LEU A 156 -2.17 -1.75 14.76
C LEU A 156 -0.76 -1.24 14.42
N TYR A 157 -0.65 -0.52 13.32
CA TYR A 157 0.56 0.14 12.84
C TYR A 157 0.46 1.68 12.90
N ASN A 158 -0.15 2.22 13.96
CA ASN A 158 -0.39 3.66 14.14
C ASN A 158 0.89 4.52 14.10
N ASN A 159 2.05 3.92 14.28
CA ASN A 159 3.35 4.58 14.14
C ASN A 159 3.94 4.50 12.72
N HIS A 160 3.37 3.68 11.83
CA HIS A 160 3.79 3.62 10.43
C HIS A 160 3.14 4.71 9.61
N VAL A 161 1.85 4.94 9.82
CA VAL A 161 1.11 6.02 9.17
C VAL A 161 0.50 6.91 10.25
N ILE A 162 0.90 8.17 10.27
CA ILE A 162 0.28 9.20 11.11
C ILE A 162 -0.72 9.94 10.24
N SER A 163 -1.98 9.95 10.63
CA SER A 163 -3.06 10.54 9.85
C SER A 163 -3.83 11.59 10.62
N LYS A 164 -4.33 12.58 9.92
CA LYS A 164 -5.38 13.50 10.37
C LYS A 164 -6.37 13.72 9.25
N ARG A 165 -7.64 13.74 9.62
CA ARG A 165 -8.75 13.97 8.71
C ARG A 165 -9.63 15.12 9.17
N THR A 166 -10.09 15.93 8.24
CA THR A 166 -11.12 16.94 8.45
C THR A 166 -12.20 16.77 7.38
N THR A 167 -13.47 16.80 7.78
CA THR A 167 -14.59 16.65 6.87
C THR A 167 -15.44 17.91 6.90
N VAL A 168 -15.81 18.41 5.72
CA VAL A 168 -16.75 19.53 5.54
C VAL A 168 -17.78 19.12 4.50
N GLY A 169 -19.04 19.00 4.92
CA GLY A 169 -20.09 18.37 4.09
C GLY A 169 -19.69 16.95 3.73
N ASN A 170 -19.73 16.61 2.46
CA ASN A 170 -19.38 15.29 1.94
C ASN A 170 -17.89 15.19 1.52
N THR A 171 -17.06 16.17 1.85
CA THR A 171 -15.65 16.16 1.45
C THR A 171 -14.76 15.98 2.66
N SER A 172 -13.94 14.96 2.64
CA SER A 172 -12.90 14.66 3.63
C SER A 172 -11.52 14.96 3.06
N ILE A 173 -10.71 15.70 3.81
CA ILE A 173 -9.29 15.89 3.55
C ILE A 173 -8.51 15.07 4.57
N TRP A 174 -7.63 14.21 4.07
CA TRP A 174 -6.70 13.43 4.87
C TRP A 174 -5.29 13.90 4.62
N GLU A 175 -4.53 14.11 5.67
CA GLU A 175 -3.08 14.25 5.59
C GLU A 175 -2.43 13.04 6.24
N LEU A 176 -1.51 12.43 5.51
CA LEU A 176 -0.81 11.23 5.93
C LEU A 176 0.70 11.49 5.91
N LYS A 177 1.36 11.13 7.01
CA LYS A 177 2.81 10.92 7.05
C LYS A 177 3.06 9.43 7.11
N ILE A 178 3.73 8.88 6.11
CA ILE A 178 3.97 7.46 5.94
C ILE A 178 5.46 7.19 6.16
N ASN A 179 5.78 6.58 7.30
CA ASN A 179 7.12 6.09 7.60
C ASN A 179 7.34 4.81 6.77
N ILE A 180 8.43 4.73 6.03
CA ILE A 180 8.71 3.62 5.13
C ILE A 180 9.54 2.58 5.87
N PHE A 181 9.12 1.33 5.83
CA PHE A 181 9.86 0.18 6.35
C PHE A 181 10.13 -0.80 5.23
N ASP A 182 11.27 -1.50 5.32
CA ASP A 182 11.67 -2.55 4.38
C ASP A 182 11.32 -3.95 4.90
N ALA A 183 11.62 -4.98 4.11
CA ALA A 183 11.34 -6.37 4.44
C ALA A 183 12.08 -6.90 5.69
N SER A 184 13.01 -6.15 6.26
CA SER A 184 13.69 -6.49 7.53
C SER A 184 12.87 -6.11 8.77
N PHE A 185 11.72 -5.44 8.61
CA PHE A 185 10.83 -5.08 9.72
C PHE A 185 10.40 -6.33 10.50
N VAL A 186 10.41 -6.22 11.83
CA VAL A 186 9.99 -7.32 12.72
C VAL A 186 9.05 -6.79 13.79
N ASP A 187 7.82 -7.33 13.83
CA ASP A 187 6.83 -6.96 14.84
C ASP A 187 7.36 -7.12 16.25
N GLY A 188 7.03 -6.15 17.11
CA GLY A 188 7.44 -6.13 18.52
C GLY A 188 8.93 -5.89 18.74
N LYS A 189 9.69 -5.56 17.72
CA LYS A 189 11.10 -5.12 17.82
C LYS A 189 11.24 -3.64 17.55
N GLN A 190 12.39 -3.08 17.92
CA GLN A 190 12.76 -1.74 17.49
C GLN A 190 13.14 -1.80 16.00
N ASN A 191 12.43 -1.04 15.18
CA ASN A 191 12.68 -0.88 13.76
C ASN A 191 12.91 0.61 13.47
N ASN A 192 13.78 0.89 12.51
CA ASN A 192 14.01 2.26 12.03
C ASN A 192 13.39 2.41 10.64
N PRO A 193 12.65 3.49 10.38
CA PRO A 193 12.21 3.80 9.03
C PRO A 193 13.40 3.96 8.08
N VAL A 194 13.18 3.59 6.82
CA VAL A 194 14.14 3.78 5.73
C VAL A 194 14.32 5.27 5.46
N VAL A 195 15.57 5.72 5.35
CA VAL A 195 15.89 7.09 4.91
C VAL A 195 15.68 7.19 3.41
N LEU A 196 14.77 8.07 2.99
CA LEU A 196 14.45 8.27 1.58
C LEU A 196 15.51 9.13 0.90
N ASN A 197 15.82 8.79 -0.35
CA ASN A 197 16.84 9.46 -1.16
C ASN A 197 16.31 9.74 -2.58
N PRO A 198 16.86 10.74 -3.28
CA PRO A 198 16.51 10.97 -4.67
C PRO A 198 16.77 9.76 -5.56
N ASN A 199 15.93 9.57 -6.57
CA ASN A 199 15.92 8.45 -7.51
C ASN A 199 15.54 7.09 -6.91
N LYS A 200 15.16 7.03 -5.62
CA LYS A 200 14.55 5.83 -5.07
C LYS A 200 13.27 5.51 -5.84
N LYS A 201 13.09 4.23 -6.16
CA LYS A 201 11.86 3.68 -6.70
C LYS A 201 11.14 2.94 -5.59
N MET A 202 9.82 3.10 -5.54
CA MET A 202 8.96 2.41 -4.57
C MET A 202 7.71 1.94 -5.30
N GLY A 203 7.14 0.81 -4.86
CA GLY A 203 5.79 0.42 -5.22
C GLY A 203 4.78 1.20 -4.39
N PHE A 204 3.71 1.68 -5.03
CA PHE A 204 2.68 2.46 -4.36
C PHE A 204 1.33 2.27 -5.03
N ALA A 205 0.31 2.12 -4.23
CA ALA A 205 -1.08 2.37 -4.61
C ALA A 205 -1.81 3.01 -3.43
N ILE A 206 -2.95 3.64 -3.73
CA ILE A 206 -3.87 4.13 -2.72
C ILE A 206 -5.28 3.78 -3.15
N ALA A 207 -6.15 3.48 -2.19
CA ALA A 207 -7.53 3.14 -2.46
C ALA A 207 -8.45 3.66 -1.36
N TYR A 208 -9.74 3.56 -1.59
CA TYR A 208 -10.79 3.85 -0.62
C TYR A 208 -11.73 2.65 -0.54
N CYS A 209 -11.98 2.20 0.69
CA CYS A 209 -13.08 1.32 1.01
C CYS A 209 -14.30 2.20 1.27
N ASP A 210 -15.37 1.93 0.57
CA ASP A 210 -16.59 2.70 0.56
C ASP A 210 -17.78 1.85 1.00
N ASN A 211 -18.55 2.33 1.98
CA ASN A 211 -19.70 1.63 2.54
C ASN A 211 -20.74 2.59 3.06
N ASP A 212 -21.83 2.71 2.36
CA ASP A 212 -22.93 3.61 2.76
C ASP A 212 -23.77 3.11 3.93
N THR A 213 -24.05 1.86 4.06
CA THR A 213 -24.82 1.27 5.17
C THR A 213 -24.94 -0.25 5.07
N SER A 214 -24.24 -0.87 4.15
CA SER A 214 -24.35 -2.31 3.97
C SER A 214 -23.50 -3.09 4.99
N THR A 215 -23.67 -4.40 5.05
CA THR A 215 -22.97 -5.25 6.01
C THR A 215 -21.49 -5.46 5.66
N ALA A 216 -21.10 -5.09 4.44
CA ALA A 216 -19.72 -5.16 3.93
C ALA A 216 -19.49 -3.95 3.03
N ARG A 217 -18.24 -3.59 2.78
CA ARG A 217 -17.93 -2.51 1.84
C ARG A 217 -18.62 -2.72 0.49
N GLU A 218 -19.25 -1.67 -0.02
CA GLU A 218 -19.99 -1.70 -1.27
C GLU A 218 -19.05 -1.55 -2.46
N ASN A 219 -18.07 -0.67 -2.32
CA ASN A 219 -17.07 -0.41 -3.33
C ASN A 219 -15.64 -0.43 -2.76
N PHE A 220 -14.69 -0.79 -3.62
CA PHE A 220 -13.28 -0.63 -3.38
C PHE A 220 -12.65 -0.01 -4.60
N ILE A 221 -12.24 1.24 -4.47
CA ILE A 221 -11.80 2.09 -5.57
C ILE A 221 -10.32 2.44 -5.36
N GLY A 222 -9.48 2.18 -6.35
CA GLY A 222 -8.04 2.40 -6.25
C GLY A 222 -7.45 3.33 -7.28
N SER A 223 -6.17 3.59 -7.14
CA SER A 223 -5.40 4.49 -8.00
C SER A 223 -4.73 3.80 -9.20
N GLU A 224 -4.72 2.47 -9.22
CA GLU A 224 -3.97 1.70 -10.19
C GLU A 224 -4.86 0.78 -11.01
N ILE A 225 -4.62 0.70 -12.31
CA ILE A 225 -5.26 -0.32 -13.15
C ILE A 225 -4.68 -1.69 -12.76
N ILE A 226 -5.53 -2.58 -12.31
CA ILE A 226 -5.17 -3.98 -12.01
C ILE A 226 -5.77 -4.87 -13.08
N GLU A 227 -4.90 -5.55 -13.82
CA GLU A 227 -5.30 -6.49 -14.86
C GLU A 227 -5.79 -7.82 -14.26
N GLY A 228 -6.66 -8.53 -14.99
CA GLY A 228 -7.21 -9.83 -14.60
C GLY A 228 -8.55 -9.72 -13.87
N GLU A 229 -9.07 -10.88 -13.45
CA GLU A 229 -10.40 -10.98 -12.82
C GLU A 229 -10.37 -10.52 -11.37
N ASP A 230 -9.39 -10.96 -10.59
CA ASP A 230 -9.19 -10.53 -9.21
C ASP A 230 -8.43 -9.20 -9.18
N LYS A 231 -9.18 -8.11 -9.01
CA LYS A 231 -8.62 -6.76 -8.87
C LYS A 231 -8.36 -6.39 -7.41
N ASN A 232 -8.83 -7.19 -6.46
CA ASN A 232 -8.64 -6.97 -5.02
C ASN A 232 -7.33 -7.58 -4.48
N ARG A 233 -6.45 -8.08 -5.33
CA ARG A 233 -5.25 -8.80 -4.89
C ARG A 233 -4.10 -7.92 -4.36
N GLY A 234 -4.30 -6.60 -4.27
CA GLY A 234 -3.28 -5.67 -3.74
C GLY A 234 -2.79 -6.02 -2.33
N TRP A 235 -3.63 -6.62 -1.48
CA TRP A 235 -3.25 -7.07 -0.14
C TRP A 235 -2.43 -8.38 -0.12
N ILE A 236 -2.22 -9.02 -1.30
CA ILE A 236 -1.47 -10.27 -1.47
C ILE A 236 -0.23 -10.04 -2.34
N ASP A 237 -0.35 -9.24 -3.40
CA ASP A 237 0.63 -9.16 -4.48
C ASP A 237 0.99 -7.70 -4.80
N ALA A 238 2.18 -7.30 -4.37
CA ALA A 238 2.70 -5.95 -4.60
C ALA A 238 3.08 -5.69 -6.08
N SER A 239 3.06 -6.71 -6.95
CA SER A 239 3.29 -6.52 -8.39
C SER A 239 2.21 -5.66 -9.06
N VAL A 240 1.03 -5.51 -8.42
CA VAL A 240 -0.06 -4.67 -8.93
C VAL A 240 0.10 -3.19 -8.59
N PHE A 241 1.01 -2.83 -7.68
CA PHE A 241 1.27 -1.43 -7.32
C PHE A 241 1.89 -0.67 -8.47
N GLY A 242 1.57 0.61 -8.57
CA GLY A 242 2.27 1.54 -9.43
C GLY A 242 3.71 1.79 -8.96
N THR A 243 4.51 2.46 -9.78
CA THR A 243 5.88 2.85 -9.41
C THR A 243 5.95 4.34 -9.11
N LEU A 244 6.51 4.70 -7.96
CA LEU A 244 6.95 6.06 -7.66
C LEU A 244 8.44 6.20 -7.96
N ILE A 245 8.84 7.40 -8.43
CA ILE A 245 10.25 7.82 -8.50
C ILE A 245 10.38 9.11 -7.70
N LEU A 246 11.18 9.08 -6.64
CA LEU A 246 11.46 10.23 -5.80
C LEU A 246 12.46 11.17 -6.52
N LYS A 247 12.12 12.45 -6.64
CA LYS A 247 12.96 13.47 -7.28
C LYS A 247 13.17 14.66 -6.34
N GLU A 248 14.32 15.36 -6.51
CA GLU A 248 14.59 16.63 -5.84
C GLU A 248 13.56 17.69 -6.25
#